data_fedfcd07c94bcd0f7c589f02e9b5b98b
#
_entry.id   fedfcd07c94bcd0f7c589f02e9b5b98b
#
_cell.length_a   1.000
_cell.length_b   1.000
_cell.length_c   1.000
_cell.angle_alpha   90.00
_cell.angle_beta   90.00
_cell.angle_gamma   90.00
#
_symmetry.space_group_name_H-M   'P 1'
#
loop_
_entity.id
_entity.type
_entity.pdbx_description
1 polymer ?
#
loop_
_entity_poly.entity_id
_entity_poly.type
_entity_poly.pdbx_seq_one_letter_code
_entity_poly.pdbx_strand_id
1 'polypeptide(L)'
;MGERTSLPHDRGHLLWTAEDGPSRLLTGSMDRWVTAVLGDDGIDGPLMGFGDKKTAKVMARSTGTVAGAAVVDYMLQIWAPGLNASWRAGDGRRVSEGDTIVELHGDTESLLRMERSVLNILGQLSGIATESAKWAQVASGQVAATRKTVWGLLDKWAVHLGGGLTHRLNKDDAKMIKENDLASLGSEALHSIVSVLTDTDLEECGAFLELEVTNEKEAIVAATTWKQRTSENEAPPLVLMLDNFGPERCKEMVAEMTEMDLRDAVVLEASGNIVFDDLEEWRECGVDVLSTSAVNRGVSPMDMSMLIDLD
;
A
#
# COMPACT_ATOMS: atom_id res chain seq x y z
N MET A 1 -15.49 4.88 -15.23
CA MET A 1 -15.03 4.53 -13.89
C MET A 1 -16.29 4.35 -13.08
N GLY A 2 -16.71 3.09 -12.81
CA GLY A 2 -17.81 2.82 -11.88
C GLY A 2 -17.43 3.34 -10.50
N GLU A 3 -18.39 3.84 -9.74
CA GLU A 3 -18.21 4.20 -8.34
C GLU A 3 -17.65 2.96 -7.62
N ARG A 4 -16.38 2.99 -7.23
CA ARG A 4 -15.86 2.05 -6.26
C ARG A 4 -16.63 2.30 -4.97
N THR A 5 -17.46 1.36 -4.52
CA THR A 5 -17.81 1.30 -3.11
C THR A 5 -16.49 1.36 -2.34
N SER A 6 -16.28 2.40 -1.55
CA SER A 6 -14.99 2.64 -0.91
C SER A 6 -14.78 1.56 0.16
N LEU A 7 -13.97 0.56 -0.18
CA LEU A 7 -13.54 -0.44 0.80
C LEU A 7 -12.75 0.26 1.93
N PRO A 8 -12.94 -0.14 3.18
CA PRO A 8 -12.26 0.51 4.32
C PRO A 8 -10.74 0.39 4.23
N HIS A 9 -10.23 -0.52 3.41
CA HIS A 9 -8.82 -0.74 3.12
C HIS A 9 -8.19 0.32 2.20
N ASP A 10 -8.97 1.18 1.54
CA ASP A 10 -8.43 2.27 0.72
C ASP A 10 -8.13 3.49 1.60
N ARG A 11 -6.90 3.56 2.11
CA ARG A 11 -6.42 4.64 2.98
C ARG A 11 -5.47 5.60 2.27
N GLY A 12 -5.37 5.51 0.94
CA GLY A 12 -4.46 6.34 0.14
C GLY A 12 -4.69 7.84 0.33
N HIS A 13 -5.93 8.27 0.54
CA HIS A 13 -6.31 9.65 0.80
C HIS A 13 -5.70 10.23 2.10
N LEU A 14 -5.31 9.38 3.06
CA LEU A 14 -4.59 9.82 4.27
C LEU A 14 -3.09 10.01 4.04
N LEU A 15 -2.58 9.54 2.92
CA LEU A 15 -1.19 9.76 2.52
C LEU A 15 -1.06 10.98 1.63
N TRP A 16 -2.02 11.18 0.72
CA TRP A 16 -1.96 12.26 -0.27
C TRP A 16 -3.36 12.71 -0.69
N THR A 17 -3.52 14.03 -0.84
CA THR A 17 -4.69 14.62 -1.52
C THR A 17 -4.22 15.51 -2.67
N ALA A 18 -5.09 15.70 -3.65
CA ALA A 18 -4.78 16.60 -4.77
C ALA A 18 -4.73 18.09 -4.34
N GLU A 19 -5.39 18.45 -3.24
CA GLU A 19 -5.47 19.80 -2.70
C GLU A 19 -4.25 20.14 -1.84
N ASP A 20 -3.88 19.25 -0.90
CA ASP A 20 -2.85 19.52 0.12
C ASP A 20 -1.50 18.88 -0.19
N GLY A 21 -1.44 17.97 -1.19
CA GLY A 21 -0.23 17.18 -1.46
C GLY A 21 0.01 16.09 -0.40
N PRO A 22 1.29 15.80 -0.05
CA PRO A 22 1.62 14.75 0.91
C PRO A 22 1.24 15.15 2.33
N SER A 23 0.56 14.24 3.04
CA SER A 23 0.23 14.43 4.44
C SER A 23 1.48 14.43 5.33
N ARG A 24 1.34 14.89 6.58
CA ARG A 24 2.41 14.78 7.59
C ARG A 24 2.88 13.34 7.81
N LEU A 25 1.97 12.38 7.69
CA LEU A 25 2.28 10.97 7.85
C LEU A 25 3.21 10.47 6.72
N LEU A 26 2.91 10.81 5.48
CA LEU A 26 3.73 10.46 4.32
C LEU A 26 5.05 11.24 4.34
N THR A 27 5.02 12.55 4.59
CA THR A 27 6.23 13.40 4.67
C THR A 27 7.19 12.90 5.75
N GLY A 28 6.69 12.51 6.93
CA GLY A 28 7.54 11.92 7.97
C GLY A 28 8.14 10.56 7.59
N SER A 29 7.48 9.80 6.69
CA SER A 29 8.07 8.59 6.10
C SER A 29 9.12 8.93 5.05
N MET A 30 8.87 9.92 4.19
CA MET A 30 9.84 10.42 3.21
C MET A 30 11.13 10.86 3.91
N ASP A 31 11.03 11.68 4.95
CA ASP A 31 12.18 12.18 5.71
C ASP A 31 13.09 11.05 6.21
N ARG A 32 12.51 10.04 6.85
CA ARG A 32 13.26 8.89 7.37
C ARG A 32 13.98 8.11 6.29
N TRP A 33 13.28 7.79 5.20
CA TRP A 33 13.85 6.96 4.14
C TRP A 33 14.83 7.71 3.25
N VAL A 34 14.54 8.98 2.92
CA VAL A 34 15.48 9.86 2.19
C VAL A 34 16.77 10.03 2.98
N THR A 35 16.68 10.34 4.28
CA THR A 35 17.86 10.47 5.14
C THR A 35 18.70 9.18 5.17
N ALA A 36 18.05 8.00 5.26
CA ALA A 36 18.75 6.73 5.25
C ALA A 36 19.46 6.46 3.91
N VAL A 37 18.76 6.63 2.79
CA VAL A 37 19.30 6.40 1.44
C VAL A 37 20.48 7.33 1.15
N LEU A 38 20.37 8.62 1.50
CA LEU A 38 21.43 9.59 1.29
C LEU A 38 22.63 9.34 2.22
N GLY A 39 22.38 8.97 3.49
CA GLY A 39 23.43 8.63 4.43
C GLY A 39 24.26 7.41 4.00
N ASP A 40 23.59 6.36 3.46
CA ASP A 40 24.27 5.19 2.90
C ASP A 40 25.11 5.54 1.65
N ASP A 41 24.73 6.61 0.91
CA ASP A 41 25.45 7.12 -0.27
C ASP A 41 26.50 8.20 0.11
N GLY A 42 26.72 8.41 1.41
CA GLY A 42 27.73 9.36 1.94
C GLY A 42 27.34 10.83 1.77
N ILE A 43 26.03 11.13 1.75
CA ILE A 43 25.51 12.50 1.71
C ILE A 43 24.93 12.84 3.08
N ASP A 44 25.74 13.54 3.90
CA ASP A 44 25.43 13.86 5.29
C ASP A 44 24.79 15.26 5.50
N GLY A 45 24.59 16.02 4.42
CA GLY A 45 24.01 17.36 4.47
C GLY A 45 23.68 17.91 3.09
N PRO A 46 22.98 19.06 3.03
CA PRO A 46 22.57 19.68 1.76
C PRO A 46 23.75 19.96 0.84
N LEU A 47 23.61 19.60 -0.43
CA LEU A 47 24.59 19.85 -1.47
C LEU A 47 24.57 21.34 -1.84
N MET A 48 25.70 21.98 -1.75
CA MET A 48 25.95 23.35 -2.21
C MET A 48 26.75 23.25 -3.50
N GLY A 49 26.13 22.77 -4.57
CA GLY A 49 26.80 22.36 -5.77
C GLY A 49 27.62 23.44 -6.48
N PHE A 50 28.63 22.99 -7.19
CA PHE A 50 29.55 23.80 -7.97
C PHE A 50 29.61 23.30 -9.42
N GLY A 51 30.10 24.14 -10.31
CA GLY A 51 30.31 23.82 -11.71
C GLY A 51 29.21 24.36 -12.63
N ASP A 52 29.35 23.99 -13.90
CA ASP A 52 28.43 24.41 -14.93
C ASP A 52 27.03 23.79 -14.72
N LYS A 53 26.01 24.54 -15.09
CA LYS A 53 24.65 24.04 -15.08
C LYS A 53 24.42 23.13 -16.28
N LYS A 54 23.89 21.96 -16.02
CA LYS A 54 23.54 20.93 -16.99
C LYS A 54 22.13 20.41 -16.78
N THR A 55 21.68 19.62 -17.73
CA THR A 55 20.43 18.88 -17.67
C THR A 55 20.75 17.39 -17.64
N ALA A 56 20.14 16.68 -16.68
CA ALA A 56 20.15 15.23 -16.63
C ALA A 56 18.76 14.70 -16.89
N LYS A 57 18.63 13.69 -17.74
CA LYS A 57 17.35 13.02 -18.07
C LYS A 57 17.31 11.65 -17.42
N VAL A 58 16.28 11.40 -16.61
CA VAL A 58 15.96 10.07 -16.12
C VAL A 58 15.01 9.42 -17.11
N MET A 59 15.40 8.26 -17.62
CA MET A 59 14.68 7.53 -18.66
C MET A 59 14.25 6.15 -18.17
N ALA A 60 13.06 5.74 -18.54
CA ALA A 60 12.58 4.37 -18.36
C ALA A 60 13.35 3.41 -19.26
N ARG A 61 13.84 2.28 -18.72
CA ARG A 61 14.46 1.17 -19.47
C ARG A 61 13.52 -0.03 -19.57
N SER A 62 12.35 0.08 -18.95
CA SER A 62 11.25 -0.88 -19.07
C SER A 62 9.91 -0.15 -18.96
N THR A 63 8.84 -0.80 -19.44
CA THR A 63 7.47 -0.29 -19.30
C THR A 63 6.99 -0.48 -17.86
N GLY A 64 6.33 0.55 -17.29
CA GLY A 64 5.82 0.47 -15.92
C GLY A 64 5.00 1.68 -15.49
N THR A 65 4.68 1.73 -14.20
CA THR A 65 3.98 2.84 -13.54
C THR A 65 4.97 3.60 -12.67
N VAL A 66 5.11 4.89 -12.88
CA VAL A 66 6.02 5.75 -12.11
C VAL A 66 5.50 5.94 -10.70
N ALA A 67 6.38 5.79 -9.72
CA ALA A 67 6.14 6.14 -8.33
C ALA A 67 7.44 6.65 -7.68
N GLY A 68 7.29 7.58 -6.72
CA GLY A 68 8.41 8.20 -6.03
C GLY A 68 8.75 9.61 -6.49
N ALA A 69 7.98 10.20 -7.43
CA ALA A 69 8.17 11.57 -7.86
C ALA A 69 8.10 12.55 -6.68
N ALA A 70 7.06 12.43 -5.86
CA ALA A 70 6.91 13.25 -4.66
C ALA A 70 8.06 13.06 -3.65
N VAL A 71 8.62 11.85 -3.55
CA VAL A 71 9.77 11.56 -2.67
C VAL A 71 11.03 12.22 -3.19
N VAL A 72 11.25 12.18 -4.52
CA VAL A 72 12.38 12.86 -5.16
C VAL A 72 12.25 14.38 -5.02
N ASP A 73 11.08 14.95 -5.25
CA ASP A 73 10.86 16.40 -5.06
C ASP A 73 11.17 16.83 -3.63
N TYR A 74 10.68 16.06 -2.64
CA TYR A 74 11.01 16.27 -1.22
C TYR A 74 12.52 16.20 -0.97
N MET A 75 13.20 15.17 -1.51
CA MET A 75 14.64 14.99 -1.38
C MET A 75 15.41 16.15 -1.99
N LEU A 76 15.09 16.56 -3.22
CA LEU A 76 15.77 17.66 -3.89
C LEU A 76 15.59 18.99 -3.14
N GLN A 77 14.38 19.27 -2.68
CA GLN A 77 14.07 20.50 -1.94
C GLN A 77 14.94 20.67 -0.69
N ILE A 78 15.25 19.61 0.02
CA ILE A 78 15.97 19.67 1.30
C ILE A 78 17.47 19.46 1.10
N TRP A 79 17.84 18.47 0.26
CA TRP A 79 19.22 17.99 0.18
C TRP A 79 19.99 18.48 -1.05
N ALA A 80 19.31 18.94 -2.09
CA ALA A 80 19.91 19.52 -3.29
C ALA A 80 19.10 20.70 -3.82
N PRO A 81 18.92 21.79 -3.04
CA PRO A 81 18.04 22.90 -3.40
C PRO A 81 18.47 23.67 -4.66
N GLY A 82 19.68 23.42 -5.16
CA GLY A 82 20.18 23.95 -6.45
C GLY A 82 19.69 23.16 -7.67
N LEU A 83 19.07 21.98 -7.48
CA LEU A 83 18.50 21.16 -8.54
C LEU A 83 17.01 21.44 -8.68
N ASN A 84 16.54 21.50 -9.93
CA ASN A 84 15.12 21.65 -10.27
C ASN A 84 14.67 20.46 -11.10
N ALA A 85 13.53 19.86 -10.74
CA ALA A 85 12.91 18.75 -11.46
C ALA A 85 11.80 19.24 -12.39
N SER A 86 11.81 18.75 -13.63
CA SER A 86 10.76 18.95 -14.62
C SER A 86 10.16 17.60 -15.02
N TRP A 87 9.06 17.22 -14.38
CA TRP A 87 8.43 15.93 -14.58
C TRP A 87 7.73 15.83 -15.94
N ARG A 88 8.03 14.77 -16.71
CA ARG A 88 7.30 14.36 -17.92
C ARG A 88 6.26 13.30 -17.57
N ALA A 89 6.57 12.46 -16.58
CA ALA A 89 5.67 11.47 -16.01
C ALA A 89 5.86 11.46 -14.49
N GLY A 90 4.88 11.98 -13.73
CA GLY A 90 4.86 11.94 -12.27
C GLY A 90 4.19 10.67 -11.72
N ASP A 91 3.94 10.68 -10.42
CA ASP A 91 3.36 9.55 -9.68
C ASP A 91 2.05 9.04 -10.31
N GLY A 92 1.92 7.71 -10.44
CA GLY A 92 0.78 7.02 -11.03
C GLY A 92 0.71 7.02 -12.56
N ARG A 93 1.64 7.68 -13.26
CA ARG A 93 1.66 7.70 -14.73
C ARG A 93 2.34 6.48 -15.29
N ARG A 94 1.72 5.87 -16.30
CA ARG A 94 2.33 4.77 -17.05
C ARG A 94 3.32 5.33 -18.07
N VAL A 95 4.48 4.67 -18.18
CA VAL A 95 5.54 4.97 -19.15
C VAL A 95 5.93 3.72 -19.90
N SER A 96 6.49 3.90 -21.10
CA SER A 96 7.08 2.86 -21.93
C SER A 96 8.61 2.95 -21.89
N GLU A 97 9.27 1.88 -22.27
CA GLU A 97 10.73 1.90 -22.48
C GLU A 97 11.13 3.04 -23.43
N GLY A 98 12.14 3.82 -23.02
CA GLY A 98 12.65 4.98 -23.74
C GLY A 98 11.99 6.31 -23.38
N ASP A 99 10.90 6.31 -22.64
CA ASP A 99 10.25 7.56 -22.19
C ASP A 99 11.12 8.30 -21.18
N THR A 100 11.17 9.63 -21.30
CA THR A 100 11.76 10.50 -20.26
C THR A 100 10.76 10.66 -19.11
N ILE A 101 11.20 10.34 -17.89
CA ILE A 101 10.39 10.47 -16.65
C ILE A 101 10.53 11.88 -16.09
N VAL A 102 11.76 12.35 -15.90
CA VAL A 102 12.06 13.66 -15.33
C VAL A 102 13.34 14.22 -15.94
N GLU A 103 13.40 15.53 -16.10
CA GLU A 103 14.61 16.30 -16.42
C GLU A 103 15.03 17.07 -15.17
N LEU A 104 16.27 16.85 -14.72
CA LEU A 104 16.88 17.54 -13.59
C LEU A 104 17.83 18.61 -14.10
N HIS A 105 17.66 19.85 -13.65
CA HIS A 105 18.51 20.98 -14.03
C HIS A 105 19.27 21.52 -12.83
N GLY A 106 20.57 21.70 -12.95
CA GLY A 106 21.39 22.31 -11.95
C GLY A 106 22.88 22.08 -12.17
N ASP A 107 23.68 22.29 -11.15
CA ASP A 107 25.12 22.11 -11.24
C ASP A 107 25.50 20.62 -11.41
N THR A 108 26.57 20.38 -12.17
CA THR A 108 26.99 19.03 -12.56
C THR A 108 27.36 18.17 -11.35
N GLU A 109 27.97 18.75 -10.32
CA GLU A 109 28.39 17.99 -9.12
C GLU A 109 27.15 17.45 -8.37
N SER A 110 26.16 18.30 -8.11
CA SER A 110 24.91 17.88 -7.45
C SER A 110 24.15 16.83 -8.28
N LEU A 111 24.09 16.99 -9.62
CA LEU A 111 23.45 15.99 -10.50
C LEU A 111 24.13 14.62 -10.37
N LEU A 112 25.47 14.56 -10.41
CA LEU A 112 26.22 13.32 -10.28
C LEU A 112 26.06 12.69 -8.89
N ARG A 113 26.09 13.49 -7.84
CA ARG A 113 25.95 13.00 -6.47
C ARG A 113 24.54 12.49 -6.16
N MET A 114 23.50 13.08 -6.74
CA MET A 114 22.11 12.67 -6.51
C MET A 114 21.65 11.53 -7.43
N GLU A 115 22.39 11.21 -8.50
CA GLU A 115 22.01 10.22 -9.50
C GLU A 115 21.55 8.90 -8.88
N ARG A 116 22.40 8.29 -8.03
CA ARG A 116 22.11 6.97 -7.49
C ARG A 116 20.90 6.97 -6.58
N SER A 117 20.78 7.94 -5.70
CA SER A 117 19.66 8.07 -4.77
C SER A 117 18.35 8.32 -5.49
N VAL A 118 18.33 9.17 -6.54
CA VAL A 118 17.15 9.39 -7.41
C VAL A 118 16.73 8.10 -8.08
N LEU A 119 17.66 7.39 -8.72
CA LEU A 119 17.37 6.14 -9.42
C LEU A 119 16.91 5.03 -8.49
N ASN A 120 17.48 4.92 -7.29
CA ASN A 120 17.08 3.91 -6.30
C ASN A 120 15.65 4.15 -5.81
N ILE A 121 15.30 5.40 -5.48
CA ILE A 121 13.95 5.75 -5.01
C ILE A 121 12.92 5.52 -6.13
N LEU A 122 13.14 6.09 -7.31
CA LEU A 122 12.21 5.94 -8.43
C LEU A 122 12.10 4.48 -8.87
N GLY A 123 13.23 3.78 -9.01
CA GLY A 123 13.24 2.38 -9.44
C GLY A 123 12.46 1.48 -8.48
N GLN A 124 12.75 1.56 -7.18
CA GLN A 124 12.11 0.73 -6.17
C GLN A 124 10.60 0.97 -6.09
N LEU A 125 10.18 2.23 -5.96
CA LEU A 125 8.77 2.55 -5.82
C LEU A 125 7.99 2.31 -7.12
N SER A 126 8.57 2.62 -8.28
CA SER A 126 7.95 2.30 -9.58
C SER A 126 7.84 0.80 -9.85
N GLY A 127 8.80 0.00 -9.38
CA GLY A 127 8.69 -1.46 -9.41
C GLY A 127 7.45 -1.94 -8.65
N ILE A 128 7.27 -1.47 -7.42
CA ILE A 128 6.09 -1.79 -6.58
C ILE A 128 4.80 -1.31 -7.24
N ALA A 129 4.74 -0.08 -7.74
CA ALA A 129 3.56 0.45 -8.41
C ALA A 129 3.22 -0.34 -9.69
N THR A 130 4.23 -0.77 -10.43
CA THR A 130 4.07 -1.58 -11.65
C THR A 130 3.51 -2.95 -11.34
N GLU A 131 4.07 -3.65 -10.33
CA GLU A 131 3.55 -4.95 -9.91
C GLU A 131 2.14 -4.81 -9.34
N SER A 132 1.90 -3.81 -8.49
CA SER A 132 0.56 -3.54 -7.96
C SER A 132 -0.47 -3.28 -9.07
N ALA A 133 -0.11 -2.53 -10.13
CA ALA A 133 -0.99 -2.28 -11.26
C ALA A 133 -1.36 -3.56 -12.02
N LYS A 134 -0.42 -4.49 -12.17
CA LYS A 134 -0.64 -5.79 -12.76
C LYS A 134 -1.64 -6.61 -11.93
N TRP A 135 -1.45 -6.68 -10.62
CA TRP A 135 -2.34 -7.37 -9.70
C TRP A 135 -3.74 -6.72 -9.66
N ALA A 136 -3.80 -5.40 -9.54
CA ALA A 136 -5.05 -4.65 -9.47
C ALA A 136 -5.89 -4.79 -10.75
N GLN A 137 -5.25 -4.93 -11.90
CA GLN A 137 -5.93 -5.17 -13.18
C GLN A 137 -6.67 -6.51 -13.17
N VAL A 138 -6.07 -7.59 -12.68
CA VAL A 138 -6.67 -8.93 -12.62
C VAL A 138 -7.73 -8.99 -11.52
N ALA A 139 -7.41 -8.50 -10.32
CA ALA A 139 -8.31 -8.53 -9.16
C ALA A 139 -9.28 -7.34 -9.08
N SER A 140 -9.49 -6.59 -10.16
CA SER A 140 -10.42 -5.45 -10.22
C SER A 140 -10.19 -4.40 -9.10
N GLY A 141 -8.93 -4.24 -8.66
CA GLY A 141 -8.54 -3.30 -7.61
C GLY A 141 -8.81 -3.77 -6.17
N GLN A 142 -9.11 -5.03 -5.97
CA GLN A 142 -9.41 -5.62 -4.64
C GLN A 142 -8.16 -6.14 -3.90
N VAL A 143 -6.96 -5.93 -4.44
CA VAL A 143 -5.70 -6.37 -3.82
C VAL A 143 -5.20 -5.33 -2.85
N ALA A 144 -4.91 -5.75 -1.61
CA ALA A 144 -4.42 -4.91 -0.53
C ALA A 144 -2.99 -5.28 -0.09
N ALA A 145 -2.16 -4.27 0.18
CA ALA A 145 -0.83 -4.45 0.74
C ALA A 145 -0.88 -4.71 2.24
N THR A 146 -0.24 -5.78 2.70
CA THR A 146 -0.07 -6.03 4.13
C THR A 146 0.89 -5.02 4.78
N ARG A 147 1.14 -5.14 6.10
CA ARG A 147 2.19 -4.38 6.81
C ARG A 147 3.59 -4.99 6.69
N LYS A 148 3.76 -6.04 5.87
CA LYS A 148 5.07 -6.62 5.52
C LYS A 148 5.72 -5.76 4.43
N THR A 149 6.25 -4.60 4.81
CA THR A 149 6.83 -3.59 3.92
C THR A 149 8.34 -3.49 4.14
N VAL A 150 9.08 -3.03 3.14
CA VAL A 150 10.51 -2.73 3.23
C VAL A 150 10.70 -1.24 3.56
N TRP A 151 10.07 -0.34 2.80
CA TRP A 151 10.15 1.11 2.99
C TRP A 151 8.89 1.71 3.66
N GLY A 152 8.20 0.93 4.48
CA GLY A 152 7.08 1.39 5.31
C GLY A 152 5.93 1.97 4.48
N LEU A 153 5.56 3.23 4.74
CA LEU A 153 4.45 3.89 4.06
C LEU A 153 4.75 4.23 2.61
N LEU A 154 6.01 4.30 2.20
CA LEU A 154 6.36 4.52 0.80
C LEU A 154 5.97 3.31 -0.06
N ASP A 155 6.13 2.08 0.44
CA ASP A 155 5.61 0.88 -0.23
C ASP A 155 4.10 0.97 -0.41
N LYS A 156 3.37 1.36 0.65
CA LYS A 156 1.90 1.48 0.60
C LYS A 156 1.44 2.58 -0.35
N TRP A 157 2.17 3.68 -0.41
CA TRP A 157 1.94 4.74 -1.38
C TRP A 157 2.14 4.24 -2.81
N ALA A 158 3.22 3.53 -3.07
CA ALA A 158 3.49 2.92 -4.37
C ALA A 158 2.41 1.90 -4.78
N VAL A 159 1.93 1.05 -3.84
CA VAL A 159 0.80 0.14 -4.09
C VAL A 159 -0.47 0.91 -4.47
N HIS A 160 -0.79 1.99 -3.76
CA HIS A 160 -1.95 2.84 -4.07
C HIS A 160 -1.84 3.47 -5.46
N LEU A 161 -0.68 3.98 -5.83
CA LEU A 161 -0.40 4.53 -7.17
C LEU A 161 -0.56 3.49 -8.29
N GLY A 162 -0.27 2.23 -8.00
CA GLY A 162 -0.54 1.08 -8.88
C GLY A 162 -2.01 0.66 -8.94
N GLY A 163 -2.90 1.27 -8.15
CA GLY A 163 -4.33 0.95 -8.11
C GLY A 163 -4.71 -0.16 -7.12
N GLY A 164 -3.78 -0.63 -6.28
CA GLY A 164 -4.05 -1.49 -5.13
C GLY A 164 -4.56 -0.71 -3.92
N LEU A 165 -4.99 -1.43 -2.90
CA LEU A 165 -5.45 -0.90 -1.63
C LEU A 165 -4.28 -0.84 -0.63
N THR A 166 -4.22 0.22 0.15
CA THR A 166 -3.15 0.38 1.15
C THR A 166 -3.29 -0.57 2.34
N HIS A 167 -4.51 -1.08 2.59
CA HIS A 167 -4.86 -1.65 3.88
C HIS A 167 -4.60 -0.63 5.01
N ARG A 168 -4.73 -0.97 6.28
CA ARG A 168 -4.39 -0.07 7.37
C ARG A 168 -2.94 0.41 7.28
N LEU A 169 -2.72 1.69 7.49
CA LEU A 169 -1.40 2.32 7.34
C LEU A 169 -0.46 1.95 8.49
N ASN A 170 -1.01 1.88 9.71
CA ASN A 170 -0.29 1.50 10.93
C ASN A 170 -1.26 0.81 11.91
N LYS A 171 -0.86 0.62 13.17
CA LYS A 171 -1.70 -0.03 14.19
C LYS A 171 -2.85 0.85 14.69
N ASP A 172 -2.67 2.17 14.60
CA ASP A 172 -3.63 3.16 15.11
C ASP A 172 -4.69 3.53 14.05
N ASP A 173 -4.42 3.25 12.76
CA ASP A 173 -5.34 3.52 11.66
C ASP A 173 -6.56 2.58 11.67
N ALA A 174 -6.36 1.31 12.04
CA ALA A 174 -7.43 0.34 12.24
C ALA A 174 -6.99 -0.75 13.22
N LYS A 175 -7.91 -1.12 14.11
CA LYS A 175 -7.67 -2.18 15.10
C LYS A 175 -7.75 -3.55 14.43
N MET A 176 -6.80 -4.42 14.76
CA MET A 176 -6.77 -5.82 14.29
C MET A 176 -6.61 -6.73 15.48
N ILE A 177 -7.46 -7.72 15.56
CA ILE A 177 -7.48 -8.77 16.57
C ILE A 177 -7.04 -10.06 15.89
N LYS A 178 -6.01 -10.67 16.43
CA LYS A 178 -5.40 -11.90 15.89
C LYS A 178 -5.63 -13.10 16.81
N GLU A 179 -5.34 -14.28 16.27
CA GLU A 179 -5.40 -15.52 17.05
C GLU A 179 -4.67 -15.41 18.40
N ASN A 180 -3.47 -14.82 18.42
CA ASN A 180 -2.70 -14.61 19.64
C ASN A 180 -3.39 -13.66 20.64
N ASP A 181 -4.11 -12.66 20.16
CA ASP A 181 -4.85 -11.74 21.02
C ASP A 181 -6.03 -12.48 21.66
N LEU A 182 -6.76 -13.28 20.89
CA LEU A 182 -7.85 -14.13 21.38
C LEU A 182 -7.35 -15.17 22.39
N ALA A 183 -6.24 -15.84 22.09
CA ALA A 183 -5.63 -16.84 22.98
C ALA A 183 -5.21 -16.25 24.33
N SER A 184 -4.82 -14.96 24.36
CA SER A 184 -4.42 -14.27 25.61
C SER A 184 -5.58 -14.10 26.58
N LEU A 185 -6.84 -14.19 26.16
CA LEU A 185 -8.02 -14.11 27.00
C LEU A 185 -8.28 -15.38 27.83
N GLY A 186 -7.62 -16.49 27.51
CA GLY A 186 -7.65 -17.74 28.30
C GLY A 186 -8.98 -18.49 28.30
N SER A 187 -9.88 -18.18 27.35
CA SER A 187 -11.17 -18.85 27.15
C SER A 187 -11.21 -19.60 25.80
N GLU A 188 -12.27 -20.41 25.56
CA GLU A 188 -12.48 -21.00 24.23
C GLU A 188 -12.55 -19.91 23.15
N ALA A 189 -12.01 -20.18 21.96
CA ALA A 189 -11.89 -19.21 20.87
C ALA A 189 -13.24 -18.52 20.53
N LEU A 190 -14.33 -19.30 20.40
CA LEU A 190 -15.65 -18.73 20.11
C LEU A 190 -16.16 -17.77 21.20
N HIS A 191 -15.91 -18.11 22.46
CA HIS A 191 -16.28 -17.25 23.59
C HIS A 191 -15.44 -15.96 23.60
N SER A 192 -14.13 -16.09 23.33
CA SER A 192 -13.24 -14.94 23.19
C SER A 192 -13.67 -13.98 22.07
N ILE A 193 -14.09 -14.52 20.91
CA ILE A 193 -14.61 -13.73 19.78
C ILE A 193 -15.85 -12.94 20.19
N VAL A 194 -16.83 -13.60 20.81
CA VAL A 194 -18.07 -12.92 21.27
C VAL A 194 -17.73 -11.82 22.27
N SER A 195 -16.90 -12.11 23.28
CA SER A 195 -16.53 -11.12 24.31
C SER A 195 -15.83 -9.92 23.68
N VAL A 196 -14.80 -10.15 22.87
CA VAL A 196 -14.02 -9.08 22.21
C VAL A 196 -14.91 -8.22 21.33
N LEU A 197 -15.76 -8.83 20.48
CA LEU A 197 -16.64 -8.09 19.60
C LEU A 197 -17.77 -7.33 20.35
N THR A 198 -18.16 -7.82 21.52
CA THR A 198 -19.15 -7.13 22.36
C THR A 198 -18.53 -5.99 23.17
N ASP A 199 -17.35 -6.20 23.73
CA ASP A 199 -16.73 -5.30 24.71
C ASP A 199 -15.80 -4.26 24.10
N THR A 200 -15.37 -4.44 22.82
CA THR A 200 -14.49 -3.48 22.15
C THR A 200 -15.15 -2.11 22.03
N ASP A 201 -14.44 -1.07 22.45
CA ASP A 201 -14.86 0.31 22.23
C ASP A 201 -14.83 0.64 20.73
N LEU A 202 -16.00 1.03 20.17
CA LEU A 202 -16.16 1.32 18.75
C LEU A 202 -15.37 2.57 18.32
N GLU A 203 -15.17 3.54 19.22
CA GLU A 203 -14.41 4.76 18.95
C GLU A 203 -12.90 4.45 18.79
N GLU A 204 -12.41 3.36 19.43
CA GLU A 204 -11.02 2.92 19.33
C GLU A 204 -10.72 2.03 18.11
N CYS A 205 -11.72 1.64 17.34
CA CYS A 205 -11.52 0.76 16.19
C CYS A 205 -10.80 1.43 15.02
N GLY A 206 -10.85 2.76 14.93
CA GLY A 206 -10.32 3.52 13.78
C GLY A 206 -11.21 3.32 12.55
N ALA A 207 -10.58 3.16 11.38
CA ALA A 207 -11.31 3.06 10.12
C ALA A 207 -12.15 1.79 9.98
N PHE A 208 -11.74 0.71 10.62
CA PHE A 208 -12.43 -0.59 10.66
C PHE A 208 -11.89 -1.44 11.82
N LEU A 209 -12.69 -2.39 12.25
CA LEU A 209 -12.23 -3.47 13.13
C LEU A 209 -11.93 -4.70 12.27
N GLU A 210 -10.76 -5.28 12.42
CA GLU A 210 -10.38 -6.49 11.70
C GLU A 210 -10.20 -7.65 12.69
N LEU A 211 -10.80 -8.78 12.37
CA LEU A 211 -10.66 -10.03 13.12
C LEU A 211 -10.15 -11.13 12.22
N GLU A 212 -9.00 -11.71 12.59
CA GLU A 212 -8.43 -12.90 11.96
C GLU A 212 -9.17 -14.14 12.45
N VAL A 213 -9.72 -14.93 11.53
CA VAL A 213 -10.43 -16.18 11.80
C VAL A 213 -9.79 -17.34 11.04
N THR A 214 -9.77 -18.52 11.64
CA THR A 214 -9.08 -19.72 11.12
C THR A 214 -10.01 -20.80 10.64
N ASN A 215 -11.31 -20.69 10.95
CA ASN A 215 -12.33 -21.65 10.54
C ASN A 215 -13.70 -21.00 10.38
N GLU A 216 -14.62 -21.72 9.72
CA GLU A 216 -15.97 -21.28 9.35
C GLU A 216 -16.82 -20.92 10.58
N LYS A 217 -16.70 -21.68 11.69
CA LYS A 217 -17.47 -21.42 12.91
C LYS A 217 -17.12 -20.09 13.54
N GLU A 218 -15.84 -19.76 13.58
CA GLU A 218 -15.34 -18.47 14.07
C GLU A 218 -15.90 -17.32 13.21
N ALA A 219 -15.85 -17.47 11.88
CA ALA A 219 -16.39 -16.48 10.94
C ALA A 219 -17.89 -16.23 11.12
N ILE A 220 -18.68 -17.29 11.25
CA ILE A 220 -20.15 -17.21 11.46
C ILE A 220 -20.47 -16.57 12.82
N VAL A 221 -19.79 -16.99 13.89
CA VAL A 221 -20.00 -16.41 15.23
C VAL A 221 -19.64 -14.94 15.24
N ALA A 222 -18.52 -14.55 14.62
CA ALA A 222 -18.12 -13.17 14.53
C ALA A 222 -19.11 -12.31 13.75
N ALA A 223 -19.54 -12.75 12.56
CA ALA A 223 -20.52 -12.04 11.74
C ALA A 223 -21.87 -11.89 12.44
N THR A 224 -22.34 -12.97 13.10
CA THR A 224 -23.59 -12.96 13.87
C THR A 224 -23.54 -11.97 15.03
N THR A 225 -22.46 -12.02 15.81
CA THR A 225 -22.26 -11.11 16.97
C THR A 225 -22.21 -9.65 16.50
N TRP A 226 -21.47 -9.37 15.42
CA TRP A 226 -21.35 -8.03 14.89
C TRP A 226 -22.66 -7.49 14.34
N LYS A 227 -23.40 -8.29 13.56
CA LYS A 227 -24.71 -7.93 13.03
C LYS A 227 -25.71 -7.58 14.15
N GLN A 228 -25.72 -8.36 15.23
CA GLN A 228 -26.57 -8.08 16.40
C GLN A 228 -26.18 -6.79 17.09
N ARG A 229 -24.87 -6.57 17.32
CA ARG A 229 -24.34 -5.38 17.99
C ARG A 229 -24.63 -4.09 17.22
N THR A 230 -24.56 -4.15 15.88
CA THR A 230 -24.65 -2.97 15.01
C THR A 230 -26.06 -2.72 14.49
N SER A 231 -27.02 -3.56 14.82
CA SER A 231 -28.42 -3.40 14.38
C SER A 231 -29.08 -2.10 14.85
N GLU A 232 -28.60 -1.52 15.95
CA GLU A 232 -29.15 -0.31 16.56
C GLU A 232 -28.13 0.84 16.69
N ASN A 233 -26.88 0.63 16.29
CA ASN A 233 -25.78 1.59 16.47
C ASN A 233 -24.96 1.73 15.20
N GLU A 234 -24.50 2.96 14.92
CA GLU A 234 -23.44 3.17 13.94
C GLU A 234 -22.13 2.56 14.46
N ALA A 235 -21.47 1.77 13.63
CA ALA A 235 -20.22 1.11 13.94
C ALA A 235 -19.30 1.10 12.72
N PRO A 236 -17.98 1.09 12.93
CA PRO A 236 -17.05 0.89 11.83
C PRO A 236 -17.29 -0.49 11.18
N PRO A 237 -16.91 -0.68 9.91
CA PRO A 237 -17.00 -2.00 9.28
C PRO A 237 -16.22 -3.06 10.07
N LEU A 238 -16.80 -4.27 10.21
CA LEU A 238 -16.04 -5.44 10.62
C LEU A 238 -15.44 -6.10 9.38
N VAL A 239 -14.14 -6.24 9.34
CA VAL A 239 -13.39 -7.03 8.37
C VAL A 239 -13.13 -8.40 8.98
N LEU A 240 -13.58 -9.47 8.32
CA LEU A 240 -13.22 -10.84 8.69
C LEU A 240 -12.12 -11.33 7.76
N MET A 241 -10.90 -11.45 8.30
CA MET A 241 -9.77 -12.00 7.59
C MET A 241 -9.80 -13.53 7.67
N LEU A 242 -10.10 -14.18 6.54
CA LEU A 242 -10.10 -15.62 6.36
C LEU A 242 -8.65 -16.09 6.16
N ASP A 243 -7.97 -16.41 7.26
CA ASP A 243 -6.53 -16.73 7.21
C ASP A 243 -6.28 -18.15 6.73
N ASN A 244 -5.56 -18.29 5.63
CA ASN A 244 -5.20 -19.56 4.99
C ASN A 244 -6.38 -20.48 4.61
N PHE A 245 -7.55 -19.92 4.29
CA PHE A 245 -8.70 -20.70 3.83
C PHE A 245 -8.46 -21.32 2.44
N GLY A 246 -7.82 -20.59 1.54
CA GLY A 246 -7.78 -20.93 0.12
C GLY A 246 -9.07 -20.55 -0.62
N PRO A 247 -9.04 -20.47 -1.97
CA PRO A 247 -10.15 -19.93 -2.75
C PRO A 247 -11.45 -20.74 -2.62
N GLU A 248 -11.39 -22.06 -2.63
CA GLU A 248 -12.59 -22.90 -2.52
C GLU A 248 -13.33 -22.70 -1.19
N ARG A 249 -12.61 -22.75 -0.04
CA ARG A 249 -13.22 -22.52 1.27
C ARG A 249 -13.74 -21.07 1.42
N CYS A 250 -13.07 -20.10 0.83
CA CYS A 250 -13.57 -18.73 0.78
C CYS A 250 -14.91 -18.66 0.03
N LYS A 251 -15.02 -19.34 -1.11
CA LYS A 251 -16.25 -19.41 -1.90
C LYS A 251 -17.40 -20.08 -1.14
N GLU A 252 -17.11 -21.19 -0.45
CA GLU A 252 -18.08 -21.87 0.41
C GLU A 252 -18.53 -20.96 1.55
N MET A 253 -17.60 -20.23 2.19
CA MET A 253 -17.91 -19.29 3.27
C MET A 253 -18.77 -18.12 2.80
N VAL A 254 -18.50 -17.56 1.62
CA VAL A 254 -19.34 -16.51 1.00
C VAL A 254 -20.77 -17.02 0.77
N ALA A 255 -20.92 -18.24 0.26
CA ALA A 255 -22.24 -18.86 0.02
C ALA A 255 -23.00 -19.09 1.34
N GLU A 256 -22.35 -19.67 2.34
CA GLU A 256 -22.94 -19.94 3.66
C GLU A 256 -23.37 -18.64 4.36
N MET A 257 -22.52 -17.62 4.37
CA MET A 257 -22.89 -16.30 4.93
C MET A 257 -24.06 -15.65 4.19
N THR A 258 -24.16 -15.86 2.88
CA THR A 258 -25.28 -15.36 2.08
C THR A 258 -26.57 -16.06 2.46
N GLU A 259 -26.57 -17.39 2.59
CA GLU A 259 -27.74 -18.19 3.02
C GLU A 259 -28.21 -17.81 4.43
N MET A 260 -27.26 -17.44 5.31
CA MET A 260 -27.54 -17.02 6.69
C MET A 260 -27.90 -15.53 6.83
N ASP A 261 -27.95 -14.77 5.74
CA ASP A 261 -28.17 -13.32 5.76
C ASP A 261 -27.11 -12.55 6.59
N LEU A 262 -25.85 -13.01 6.54
CA LEU A 262 -24.70 -12.43 7.24
C LEU A 262 -23.71 -11.71 6.32
N ARG A 263 -23.77 -11.97 4.99
CA ARG A 263 -22.76 -11.49 4.03
C ARG A 263 -22.61 -9.98 4.01
N ASP A 264 -23.71 -9.24 4.12
CA ASP A 264 -23.72 -7.77 4.08
C ASP A 264 -23.34 -7.13 5.43
N ALA A 265 -23.22 -7.92 6.48
CA ALA A 265 -22.84 -7.43 7.80
C ALA A 265 -21.33 -7.27 7.98
N VAL A 266 -20.52 -7.81 7.06
CA VAL A 266 -19.07 -7.85 7.17
C VAL A 266 -18.38 -7.62 5.82
N VAL A 267 -17.13 -7.17 5.86
CA VAL A 267 -16.20 -7.19 4.73
C VAL A 267 -15.36 -8.45 4.83
N LEU A 268 -15.34 -9.27 3.79
CA LEU A 268 -14.54 -10.50 3.76
C LEU A 268 -13.19 -10.24 3.11
N GLU A 269 -12.12 -10.52 3.85
CA GLU A 269 -10.75 -10.45 3.38
C GLU A 269 -10.14 -11.85 3.33
N ALA A 270 -9.58 -12.25 2.19
CA ALA A 270 -8.77 -13.45 2.10
C ALA A 270 -7.29 -13.12 2.31
N SER A 271 -6.61 -13.94 3.10
CA SER A 271 -5.18 -13.84 3.39
C SER A 271 -4.51 -15.21 3.39
N GLY A 272 -3.22 -15.22 3.13
CA GLY A 272 -2.39 -16.42 3.18
C GLY A 272 -2.09 -17.02 1.79
N ASN A 273 -0.79 -17.08 1.46
CA ASN A 273 -0.24 -17.75 0.26
C ASN A 273 -0.86 -17.33 -1.09
N ILE A 274 -1.38 -16.12 -1.21
CA ILE A 274 -1.93 -15.60 -2.47
C ILE A 274 -0.77 -15.26 -3.40
N VAL A 275 -0.69 -15.95 -4.54
CA VAL A 275 0.29 -15.71 -5.61
C VAL A 275 -0.40 -15.24 -6.88
N PHE A 276 0.35 -14.59 -7.78
CA PHE A 276 -0.21 -13.97 -8.97
C PHE A 276 -0.87 -14.98 -9.91
N ASP A 277 -0.27 -16.15 -10.06
CA ASP A 277 -0.73 -17.17 -11.02
C ASP A 277 -2.11 -17.74 -10.65
N ASP A 278 -2.50 -17.70 -9.38
CA ASP A 278 -3.79 -18.19 -8.87
C ASP A 278 -4.82 -17.04 -8.71
N LEU A 279 -4.47 -15.81 -9.10
CA LEU A 279 -5.26 -14.62 -8.77
C LEU A 279 -6.67 -14.60 -9.41
N GLU A 280 -6.84 -15.23 -10.57
CA GLU A 280 -8.16 -15.37 -11.21
C GLU A 280 -9.09 -16.25 -10.37
N GLU A 281 -8.58 -17.36 -9.82
CA GLU A 281 -9.33 -18.24 -8.93
C GLU A 281 -9.75 -17.50 -7.64
N TRP A 282 -8.81 -16.76 -7.05
CA TRP A 282 -9.10 -15.91 -5.90
C TRP A 282 -10.16 -14.84 -6.17
N ARG A 283 -10.16 -14.24 -7.35
CA ARG A 283 -11.18 -13.26 -7.74
C ARG A 283 -12.59 -13.86 -7.79
N GLU A 284 -12.70 -15.14 -8.16
CA GLU A 284 -13.98 -15.84 -8.31
C GLU A 284 -14.54 -16.37 -6.99
N CYS A 285 -13.79 -16.33 -5.90
CA CYS A 285 -14.27 -16.80 -4.60
C CYS A 285 -15.28 -15.87 -3.92
N GLY A 286 -15.41 -14.61 -4.36
CA GLY A 286 -16.47 -13.68 -3.93
C GLY A 286 -16.14 -12.91 -2.63
N VAL A 287 -14.90 -12.94 -2.15
CA VAL A 287 -14.45 -12.04 -1.07
C VAL A 287 -14.29 -10.62 -1.58
N ASP A 288 -14.26 -9.64 -0.67
CA ASP A 288 -14.15 -8.22 -1.01
C ASP A 288 -12.71 -7.78 -1.21
N VAL A 289 -11.77 -8.39 -0.49
CA VAL A 289 -10.37 -7.98 -0.45
C VAL A 289 -9.45 -9.20 -0.47
N LEU A 290 -8.35 -9.10 -1.21
CA LEU A 290 -7.25 -10.06 -1.25
C LEU A 290 -6.00 -9.41 -0.66
N SER A 291 -5.59 -9.77 0.55
CA SER A 291 -4.41 -9.18 1.17
C SER A 291 -3.16 -10.05 0.98
N THR A 292 -2.13 -9.43 0.41
CA THR A 292 -0.86 -10.10 0.16
C THR A 292 0.32 -9.15 0.28
N SER A 293 1.48 -9.69 0.65
CA SER A 293 2.74 -8.94 0.57
C SER A 293 3.46 -9.12 -0.77
N ALA A 294 2.96 -9.96 -1.67
CA ALA A 294 3.60 -10.20 -2.96
C ALA A 294 3.60 -8.96 -3.88
N VAL A 295 2.65 -8.04 -3.68
CA VAL A 295 2.56 -6.78 -4.45
C VAL A 295 3.68 -5.78 -4.14
N ASN A 296 4.39 -5.94 -3.02
CA ASN A 296 5.45 -5.01 -2.61
C ASN A 296 6.72 -5.70 -2.13
N ARG A 297 6.63 -6.90 -1.55
CA ARG A 297 7.78 -7.58 -0.98
C ARG A 297 8.48 -8.47 -2.01
N GLY A 298 9.78 -8.20 -2.24
CA GLY A 298 10.58 -8.96 -3.21
C GLY A 298 10.30 -8.58 -4.67
N VAL A 299 9.61 -7.46 -4.89
CA VAL A 299 9.40 -6.90 -6.23
C VAL A 299 10.70 -6.30 -6.75
N SER A 300 11.04 -6.59 -8.01
CA SER A 300 12.21 -6.01 -8.67
C SER A 300 12.01 -4.51 -8.91
N PRO A 301 13.02 -3.67 -8.67
CA PRO A 301 13.00 -2.28 -9.09
C PRO A 301 12.76 -2.15 -10.61
N MET A 302 12.02 -1.13 -11.00
CA MET A 302 11.89 -0.75 -12.40
C MET A 302 13.24 -0.24 -12.92
N ASP A 303 13.71 -0.76 -14.04
CA ASP A 303 14.99 -0.34 -14.61
C ASP A 303 14.91 1.07 -15.21
N MET A 304 15.83 1.92 -14.77
CA MET A 304 15.94 3.33 -15.15
C MET A 304 17.41 3.74 -15.30
N SER A 305 17.66 4.75 -16.10
CA SER A 305 18.99 5.36 -16.22
C SER A 305 18.91 6.87 -16.22
N MET A 306 19.99 7.51 -15.75
CA MET A 306 20.18 8.95 -15.85
C MET A 306 21.27 9.25 -16.87
N LEU A 307 21.02 10.20 -17.75
CA LEU A 307 21.96 10.68 -18.77
C LEU A 307 22.06 12.20 -18.65
N ILE A 308 23.30 12.70 -18.53
CA ILE A 308 23.57 14.14 -18.53
C ILE A 308 23.81 14.58 -19.96
N ASP A 309 23.12 15.64 -20.41
CA ASP A 309 23.35 16.26 -21.72
C ASP A 309 24.76 16.88 -21.74
N LEU A 310 25.55 16.52 -22.76
CA LEU A 310 26.94 16.94 -22.89
C LEU A 310 27.11 18.29 -23.64
N ASP A 311 26.00 18.90 -24.07
CA ASP A 311 26.00 20.13 -24.85
C ASP A 311 26.09 21.40 -23.99
#